data_25fb5e251f81567882938a9f05e23f45
#
_entry.id   25fb5e251f81567882938a9f05e23f45
#
_cell.length_a   1.000
_cell.length_b   1.000
_cell.length_c   1.000
_cell.angle_alpha   90.00
_cell.angle_beta   90.00
_cell.angle_gamma   90.00
#
_symmetry.space_group_name_H-M   'P 1'
#
loop_
_entity.id
_entity.type
_entity.pdbx_description
1 polymer ?
#
loop_
_entity_poly.entity_id
_entity_poly.type
_entity_poly.pdbx_seq_one_letter_code
_entity_poly.pdbx_strand_id
1 'polypeptide(L)'
;MDAISYERAGDVAGAVRAAQQPGAVFIGGGTNLLDLMKGGVARPVRLIDITHINGLDTVTTLPDGGIRIGALVRNSDAANHALVREQYPLLSQALLAGASAQLRNMATVGGNLLQRTRCGYFYDTAFTQCNKRTPGSGCAALDGRNRTHAILGASPQCIAVNPSDMSVALAALDAVVRVSGPAGERTIAFADFHRLPADRPDVDTTLRPGELITAVDLPPPLFSAHSHYLKVRDRASYAFALVSVAAALQMDGERVQTARIALGGVAHKPWRASAAEQMLNGQPLSQATLKNAAAAALSDARPQHENRFKVQLAQRAIVRAVNHAAARDGGVA
;
A
#
# COMPACT_ATOMS: atom_id res chain seq x y z
N MET A 1 23.96 -13.46 6.11
CA MET A 1 23.86 -12.83 4.78
C MET A 1 24.97 -13.35 3.89
N ASP A 2 24.66 -13.67 2.65
CA ASP A 2 25.66 -14.09 1.67
C ASP A 2 26.54 -12.90 1.24
N ALA A 3 27.67 -13.15 0.57
CA ALA A 3 28.51 -12.09 0.02
C ALA A 3 27.74 -11.31 -1.07
N ILE A 4 27.76 -9.98 -1.00
CA ILE A 4 26.97 -9.10 -1.85
C ILE A 4 27.90 -8.07 -2.48
N SER A 5 27.78 -7.84 -3.79
CA SER A 5 28.35 -6.66 -4.41
C SER A 5 27.43 -5.44 -4.23
N TYR A 6 28.03 -4.27 -4.08
CA TYR A 6 27.32 -3.01 -3.91
C TYR A 6 27.77 -2.02 -4.97
N GLU A 7 26.82 -1.37 -5.63
CA GLU A 7 27.04 -0.36 -6.64
C GLU A 7 26.14 0.84 -6.39
N ARG A 8 26.66 2.05 -6.48
CA ARG A 8 25.87 3.28 -6.37
C ARG A 8 25.58 3.82 -7.76
N ALA A 9 24.31 3.94 -8.10
CA ALA A 9 23.90 4.52 -9.37
C ALA A 9 23.92 6.05 -9.31
N GLY A 10 24.43 6.68 -10.35
CA GLY A 10 24.45 8.15 -10.47
C GLY A 10 23.18 8.73 -11.10
N ASP A 11 22.47 7.94 -11.87
CA ASP A 11 21.23 8.34 -12.56
C ASP A 11 20.29 7.14 -12.79
N VAL A 12 19.07 7.44 -13.22
CA VAL A 12 18.03 6.42 -13.50
C VAL A 12 18.47 5.44 -14.57
N ALA A 13 19.06 5.92 -15.65
CA ALA A 13 19.50 5.06 -16.76
C ALA A 13 20.61 4.10 -16.33
N GLY A 14 21.56 4.58 -15.53
CA GLY A 14 22.62 3.75 -14.91
C GLY A 14 22.06 2.68 -14.00
N ALA A 15 21.11 3.06 -13.11
CA ALA A 15 20.42 2.12 -12.24
C ALA A 15 19.70 1.02 -13.04
N VAL A 16 18.94 1.40 -14.06
CA VAL A 16 18.22 0.45 -14.93
C VAL A 16 19.18 -0.48 -15.67
N ARG A 17 20.32 0.03 -16.19
CA ARG A 17 21.35 -0.83 -16.80
C ARG A 17 21.96 -1.81 -15.80
N ALA A 18 22.31 -1.35 -14.60
CA ALA A 18 22.89 -2.20 -13.56
C ALA A 18 21.92 -3.30 -13.12
N ALA A 19 20.60 -3.01 -13.09
CA ALA A 19 19.55 -3.95 -12.72
C ALA A 19 19.31 -5.09 -13.74
N GLN A 20 19.92 -5.01 -14.94
CA GLN A 20 19.88 -6.11 -15.91
C GLN A 20 20.76 -7.30 -15.49
N GLN A 21 21.67 -7.11 -14.56
CA GLN A 21 22.52 -8.18 -14.06
C GLN A 21 21.69 -9.17 -13.22
N PRO A 22 21.89 -10.49 -13.40
CA PRO A 22 21.17 -11.49 -12.61
C PRO A 22 21.33 -11.28 -11.11
N GLY A 23 20.23 -11.36 -10.36
CA GLY A 23 20.23 -11.21 -8.91
C GLY A 23 20.47 -9.80 -8.39
N ALA A 24 20.45 -8.78 -9.26
CA ALA A 24 20.53 -7.38 -8.88
C ALA A 24 19.19 -6.87 -8.35
N VAL A 25 19.23 -6.08 -7.27
CA VAL A 25 18.04 -5.48 -6.64
C VAL A 25 18.35 -4.03 -6.26
N PHE A 26 17.40 -3.13 -6.50
CA PHE A 26 17.50 -1.75 -6.05
C PHE A 26 17.36 -1.65 -4.52
N ILE A 27 18.16 -0.76 -3.93
CA ILE A 27 18.03 -0.38 -2.52
C ILE A 27 17.86 1.13 -2.39
N GLY A 28 16.73 1.53 -1.75
CA GLY A 28 16.50 2.87 -1.24
C GLY A 28 16.78 2.91 0.26
N GLY A 29 15.79 3.26 1.09
CA GLY A 29 15.94 3.29 2.55
C GLY A 29 16.23 1.95 3.25
N GLY A 30 16.14 0.82 2.56
CA GLY A 30 16.51 -0.52 3.04
C GLY A 30 15.58 -1.13 4.12
N THR A 31 14.61 -0.39 4.63
CA THR A 31 13.79 -0.75 5.81
C THR A 31 12.94 -2.03 5.66
N ASN A 32 12.79 -2.56 4.46
CA ASN A 32 12.20 -3.87 4.22
C ASN A 32 13.18 -4.87 3.61
N LEU A 33 13.96 -4.45 2.60
CA LEU A 33 14.89 -5.33 1.91
C LEU A 33 15.94 -5.92 2.86
N LEU A 34 16.59 -5.07 3.67
CA LEU A 34 17.62 -5.53 4.62
C LEU A 34 17.05 -6.45 5.71
N ASP A 35 15.81 -6.22 6.14
CA ASP A 35 15.11 -7.09 7.07
C ASP A 35 14.91 -8.50 6.47
N LEU A 36 14.42 -8.57 5.22
CA LEU A 36 14.28 -9.83 4.47
C LEU A 36 15.63 -10.53 4.21
N MET A 37 16.69 -9.76 3.98
CA MET A 37 18.04 -10.31 3.79
C MET A 37 18.60 -10.89 5.09
N LYS A 38 18.43 -10.20 6.22
CA LYS A 38 18.83 -10.70 7.54
C LYS A 38 18.10 -11.99 7.91
N GLY A 39 16.80 -12.08 7.57
CA GLY A 39 15.99 -13.28 7.77
C GLY A 39 16.25 -14.41 6.75
N GLY A 40 17.13 -14.18 5.74
CA GLY A 40 17.41 -15.18 4.70
C GLY A 40 16.28 -15.38 3.69
N VAL A 41 15.26 -14.52 3.71
CA VAL A 41 14.11 -14.56 2.79
C VAL A 41 14.47 -13.98 1.42
N ALA A 42 15.20 -12.87 1.40
CA ALA A 42 15.77 -12.27 0.19
C ALA A 42 17.27 -12.51 0.13
N ARG A 43 17.79 -12.96 -1.00
CA ARG A 43 19.22 -13.27 -1.21
C ARG A 43 19.72 -12.64 -2.51
N PRO A 44 19.72 -11.32 -2.62
CA PRO A 44 20.31 -10.64 -3.78
C PRO A 44 21.82 -10.86 -3.79
N VAL A 45 22.42 -10.97 -4.98
CA VAL A 45 23.88 -11.03 -5.14
C VAL A 45 24.48 -9.65 -5.38
N ARG A 46 23.64 -8.67 -5.77
CA ARG A 46 24.03 -7.29 -6.01
C ARG A 46 22.97 -6.32 -5.50
N LEU A 47 23.43 -5.29 -4.78
CA LEU A 47 22.60 -4.15 -4.39
C LEU A 47 22.97 -2.93 -5.25
N ILE A 48 21.95 -2.33 -5.86
CA ILE A 48 22.07 -1.08 -6.62
C ILE A 48 21.48 0.02 -5.75
N ASP A 49 22.34 0.83 -5.15
CA ASP A 49 21.95 1.97 -4.33
C ASP A 49 21.47 3.11 -5.23
N ILE A 50 20.22 3.48 -5.06
CA ILE A 50 19.55 4.55 -5.81
C ILE A 50 19.41 5.84 -5.00
N THR A 51 19.90 5.89 -3.76
CA THR A 51 19.65 6.99 -2.80
C THR A 51 20.26 8.33 -3.21
N HIS A 52 21.16 8.32 -4.19
CA HIS A 52 21.87 9.51 -4.68
C HIS A 52 21.45 9.95 -6.09
N ILE A 53 20.39 9.37 -6.63
CA ILE A 53 19.84 9.78 -7.92
C ILE A 53 19.06 11.09 -7.73
N ASN A 54 19.55 12.15 -8.36
CA ASN A 54 18.94 13.47 -8.29
C ASN A 54 17.52 13.49 -8.86
N GLY A 55 16.63 14.29 -8.27
CA GLY A 55 15.27 14.52 -8.75
C GLY A 55 14.24 13.46 -8.35
N LEU A 56 14.67 12.37 -7.70
CA LEU A 56 13.73 11.36 -7.18
C LEU A 56 13.30 11.62 -5.73
N ASP A 57 13.79 12.65 -5.08
CA ASP A 57 13.55 13.01 -3.68
C ASP A 57 12.72 14.30 -3.51
N THR A 58 12.00 14.71 -4.55
CA THR A 58 11.23 15.97 -4.58
C THR A 58 9.72 15.72 -4.64
N VAL A 59 8.94 16.70 -4.15
CA VAL A 59 7.49 16.79 -4.34
C VAL A 59 7.22 18.03 -5.19
N THR A 60 6.53 17.86 -6.32
CA THR A 60 6.27 18.94 -7.27
C THR A 60 4.82 18.96 -7.71
N THR A 61 4.30 20.14 -8.07
CA THR A 61 2.97 20.29 -8.65
C THR A 61 3.01 19.91 -10.14
N LEU A 62 1.98 19.19 -10.59
CA LEU A 62 1.78 18.82 -11.98
C LEU A 62 0.98 19.93 -12.73
N PRO A 63 1.06 19.99 -14.07
CA PRO A 63 0.35 21.00 -14.87
C PRO A 63 -1.18 20.96 -14.71
N ASP A 64 -1.75 19.80 -14.39
CA ASP A 64 -3.19 19.61 -14.14
C ASP A 64 -3.63 20.00 -12.72
N GLY A 65 -2.69 20.44 -11.85
CA GLY A 65 -2.96 20.78 -10.46
C GLY A 65 -2.80 19.60 -9.49
N GLY A 66 -2.49 18.41 -9.99
CA GLY A 66 -2.07 17.28 -9.17
C GLY A 66 -0.65 17.44 -8.61
N ILE A 67 -0.13 16.42 -7.93
CA ILE A 67 1.24 16.42 -7.44
C ILE A 67 2.00 15.17 -7.86
N ARG A 68 3.31 15.31 -8.01
CA ARG A 68 4.27 14.21 -8.15
C ARG A 68 5.10 14.08 -6.91
N ILE A 69 5.19 12.87 -6.37
CA ILE A 69 6.04 12.53 -5.23
C ILE A 69 7.13 11.58 -5.75
N GLY A 70 8.37 12.00 -5.71
CA GLY A 70 9.52 11.20 -6.15
C GLY A 70 9.68 9.93 -5.30
N ALA A 71 10.19 8.87 -5.92
CA ALA A 71 10.32 7.56 -5.29
C ALA A 71 11.25 7.54 -4.07
N LEU A 72 12.22 8.46 -4.00
CA LEU A 72 13.17 8.60 -2.89
C LEU A 72 12.72 9.57 -1.81
N VAL A 73 11.61 10.29 -1.97
CA VAL A 73 11.03 11.09 -0.89
C VAL A 73 10.80 10.18 0.32
N ARG A 74 11.32 10.57 1.49
CA ARG A 74 11.13 9.82 2.73
C ARG A 74 9.68 9.88 3.16
N ASN A 75 9.18 8.81 3.76
CA ASN A 75 7.79 8.77 4.22
C ASN A 75 7.46 9.88 5.23
N SER A 76 8.41 10.27 6.09
CA SER A 76 8.28 11.42 7.01
C SER A 76 8.15 12.73 6.25
N ASP A 77 8.96 12.93 5.22
CA ASP A 77 8.98 14.17 4.45
C ASP A 77 7.71 14.30 3.60
N ALA A 78 7.31 13.19 2.93
CA ALA A 78 6.03 13.13 2.22
C ALA A 78 4.85 13.44 3.14
N ALA A 79 4.79 12.82 4.33
CA ALA A 79 3.69 13.02 5.27
C ALA A 79 3.57 14.46 5.79
N ASN A 80 4.70 15.16 5.92
CA ASN A 80 4.75 16.52 6.46
C ASN A 80 4.88 17.62 5.39
N HIS A 81 4.99 17.24 4.10
CA HIS A 81 5.07 18.20 3.01
C HIS A 81 3.79 19.05 2.91
N ALA A 82 3.90 20.37 2.76
CA ALA A 82 2.76 21.28 2.75
C ALA A 82 1.68 20.85 1.73
N LEU A 83 2.06 20.60 0.46
CA LEU A 83 1.13 20.14 -0.57
C LEU A 83 0.39 18.84 -0.19
N VAL A 84 1.08 17.89 0.46
CA VAL A 84 0.46 16.62 0.87
C VAL A 84 -0.47 16.82 2.05
N ARG A 85 -0.08 17.63 3.03
CA ARG A 85 -0.92 17.91 4.21
C ARG A 85 -2.20 18.67 3.86
N GLU A 86 -2.10 19.64 2.98
CA GLU A 86 -3.18 20.54 2.63
C GLU A 86 -4.11 19.92 1.57
N GLN A 87 -3.53 19.34 0.53
CA GLN A 87 -4.30 18.86 -0.62
C GLN A 87 -4.67 17.37 -0.54
N TYR A 88 -3.84 16.55 0.14
CA TYR A 88 -4.05 15.10 0.27
C TYR A 88 -3.92 14.64 1.75
N PRO A 89 -4.69 15.22 2.67
CA PRO A 89 -4.57 14.89 4.11
C PRO A 89 -4.77 13.40 4.41
N LEU A 90 -5.53 12.69 3.58
CA LEU A 90 -5.68 11.24 3.64
C LEU A 90 -4.35 10.50 3.53
N LEU A 91 -3.48 10.92 2.60
CA LEU A 91 -2.15 10.33 2.41
C LEU A 91 -1.24 10.64 3.59
N SER A 92 -1.23 11.89 4.08
CA SER A 92 -0.48 12.30 5.27
C SER A 92 -0.86 11.43 6.47
N GLN A 93 -2.16 11.29 6.76
CA GLN A 93 -2.67 10.47 7.86
C GLN A 93 -2.24 9.00 7.74
N ALA A 94 -2.35 8.42 6.54
CA ALA A 94 -1.95 7.04 6.30
C ALA A 94 -0.46 6.82 6.53
N LEU A 95 0.39 7.71 6.03
CA LEU A 95 1.84 7.67 6.24
C LEU A 95 2.18 7.77 7.73
N LEU A 96 1.57 8.71 8.47
CA LEU A 96 1.81 8.91 9.90
C LEU A 96 1.27 7.76 10.76
N ALA A 97 0.21 7.07 10.32
CA ALA A 97 -0.29 5.87 10.98
C ALA A 97 0.61 4.63 10.79
N GLY A 98 1.50 4.67 9.79
CA GLY A 98 2.43 3.58 9.45
C GLY A 98 3.73 3.62 10.25
N ALA A 99 4.32 2.45 10.47
CA ALA A 99 5.66 2.26 11.04
C ALA A 99 5.92 3.02 12.38
N SER A 100 7.17 3.39 12.63
CA SER A 100 7.61 4.35 13.67
C SER A 100 8.19 5.60 13.00
N ALA A 101 8.39 6.67 13.78
CA ALA A 101 9.03 7.90 13.28
C ALA A 101 10.42 7.61 12.68
N GLN A 102 11.22 6.78 13.36
CA GLN A 102 12.56 6.39 12.92
C GLN A 102 12.52 5.66 11.58
N LEU A 103 11.60 4.70 11.43
CA LEU A 103 11.46 3.98 10.16
C LEU A 103 10.97 4.89 9.04
N ARG A 104 10.02 5.79 9.30
CA ARG A 104 9.55 6.76 8.29
C ARG A 104 10.64 7.70 7.81
N ASN A 105 11.61 8.04 8.68
CA ASN A 105 12.77 8.88 8.31
C ASN A 105 13.76 8.17 7.37
N MET A 106 13.66 6.85 7.21
CA MET A 106 14.51 6.06 6.33
C MET A 106 13.73 5.49 5.14
N ALA A 107 12.50 5.03 5.37
CA ALA A 107 11.65 4.43 4.33
C ALA A 107 11.30 5.47 3.27
N THR A 108 11.42 5.08 2.00
CA THR A 108 11.10 5.93 0.84
C THR A 108 9.74 5.56 0.27
N VAL A 109 9.11 6.47 -0.47
CA VAL A 109 7.81 6.24 -1.12
C VAL A 109 7.88 5.05 -2.07
N GLY A 110 8.88 4.95 -2.94
CA GLY A 110 9.05 3.80 -3.83
C GLY A 110 9.30 2.49 -3.07
N GLY A 111 10.13 2.53 -2.01
CA GLY A 111 10.37 1.37 -1.15
C GLY A 111 9.14 0.92 -0.38
N ASN A 112 8.27 1.86 0.04
CA ASN A 112 7.02 1.55 0.72
C ASN A 112 6.04 0.80 -0.21
N LEU A 113 5.98 1.15 -1.49
CA LEU A 113 5.17 0.43 -2.49
C LEU A 113 5.61 -1.02 -2.66
N LEU A 114 6.90 -1.30 -2.48
CA LEU A 114 7.52 -2.61 -2.69
C LEU A 114 7.65 -3.43 -1.39
N GLN A 115 7.15 -2.94 -0.26
CA GLN A 115 7.21 -3.71 0.97
C GLN A 115 6.41 -5.01 0.85
N ARG A 116 7.00 -6.11 1.29
CA ARG A 116 6.39 -7.43 1.21
C ARG A 116 5.53 -7.72 2.45
N THR A 117 4.67 -8.72 2.34
CA THR A 117 3.80 -9.18 3.43
C THR A 117 4.55 -9.38 4.76
N ARG A 118 3.84 -9.30 5.88
CA ARG A 118 4.34 -9.60 7.23
C ARG A 118 3.82 -10.95 7.77
N CYS A 119 3.47 -11.85 6.86
CA CYS A 119 3.10 -13.22 7.21
C CYS A 119 4.27 -13.92 7.92
N GLY A 120 4.04 -14.47 9.14
CA GLY A 120 5.06 -15.15 9.91
C GLY A 120 5.67 -16.35 9.17
N TYR A 121 4.84 -17.09 8.43
CA TYR A 121 5.29 -18.23 7.60
C TYR A 121 6.15 -17.82 6.41
N PHE A 122 6.02 -16.58 5.93
CA PHE A 122 6.88 -16.01 4.90
C PHE A 122 8.23 -15.56 5.47
N TYR A 123 8.22 -14.95 6.67
CA TYR A 123 9.42 -14.43 7.31
C TYR A 123 10.27 -15.51 7.96
N ASP A 124 9.66 -16.49 8.58
CA ASP A 124 10.39 -17.60 9.21
C ASP A 124 10.67 -18.70 8.18
N THR A 125 11.95 -18.81 7.80
CA THR A 125 12.41 -19.77 6.80
C THR A 125 12.39 -21.23 7.28
N ALA A 126 12.17 -21.49 8.58
CA ALA A 126 11.95 -22.83 9.12
C ALA A 126 10.62 -23.44 8.61
N PHE A 127 9.63 -22.60 8.29
CA PHE A 127 8.43 -23.08 7.60
C PHE A 127 8.73 -23.27 6.11
N THR A 128 8.79 -24.50 5.66
CA THR A 128 9.10 -24.86 4.25
C THR A 128 7.93 -24.58 3.29
N GLN A 129 6.68 -24.68 3.79
CA GLN A 129 5.47 -24.49 3.00
C GLN A 129 5.08 -23.01 2.85
N CYS A 130 5.68 -22.33 1.89
CA CYS A 130 5.35 -20.94 1.56
C CYS A 130 5.50 -20.69 0.06
N ASN A 131 4.39 -20.75 -0.68
CA ASN A 131 4.34 -20.51 -2.14
C ASN A 131 4.86 -19.12 -2.54
N LYS A 132 4.79 -18.14 -1.63
CA LYS A 132 5.33 -16.79 -1.87
C LYS A 132 6.86 -16.77 -1.87
N ARG A 133 7.50 -17.66 -1.15
CA ARG A 133 8.96 -17.84 -1.06
C ARG A 133 9.46 -18.86 -2.08
N THR A 134 8.77 -19.99 -2.13
CA THR A 134 9.11 -21.14 -2.99
C THR A 134 7.83 -21.64 -3.67
N PRO A 135 7.55 -21.21 -4.91
CA PRO A 135 6.36 -21.64 -5.64
C PRO A 135 6.19 -23.17 -5.67
N GLY A 136 4.98 -23.64 -5.42
CA GLY A 136 4.66 -25.07 -5.38
C GLY A 136 4.87 -25.75 -4.02
N SER A 137 5.40 -25.05 -3.00
CA SER A 137 5.67 -25.66 -1.70
C SER A 137 4.47 -25.70 -0.74
N GLY A 138 3.34 -25.05 -1.08
CA GLY A 138 2.16 -24.95 -0.23
C GLY A 138 2.08 -23.66 0.56
N CYS A 139 1.09 -23.58 1.48
CA CYS A 139 0.87 -22.41 2.32
C CYS A 139 0.53 -22.85 3.76
N ALA A 140 1.50 -22.86 4.65
CA ALA A 140 1.32 -23.25 6.06
C ALA A 140 0.35 -22.35 6.85
N ALA A 141 0.02 -21.14 6.34
CA ALA A 141 -0.92 -20.24 6.98
C ALA A 141 -2.38 -20.72 6.87
N LEU A 142 -2.73 -21.55 5.88
CA LEU A 142 -4.10 -22.03 5.69
C LEU A 142 -4.59 -22.83 6.89
N ASP A 143 -3.78 -23.77 7.35
CA ASP A 143 -4.10 -24.65 8.49
C ASP A 143 -3.47 -24.14 9.81
N GLY A 144 -2.63 -23.12 9.74
CA GLY A 144 -1.92 -22.54 10.86
C GLY A 144 -2.57 -21.28 11.42
N ARG A 145 -1.77 -20.43 12.09
CA ARG A 145 -2.23 -19.16 12.65
C ARG A 145 -2.51 -18.16 11.53
N ASN A 146 -3.78 -17.76 11.36
CA ASN A 146 -4.21 -16.90 10.26
C ASN A 146 -5.06 -15.69 10.67
N ARG A 147 -5.04 -15.33 11.96
CA ARG A 147 -5.77 -14.18 12.53
C ARG A 147 -5.57 -12.87 11.77
N THR A 148 -4.36 -12.62 11.27
CA THR A 148 -3.99 -11.36 10.58
C THR A 148 -4.05 -11.45 9.05
N HIS A 149 -4.43 -12.60 8.50
CA HIS A 149 -4.40 -12.87 7.07
C HIS A 149 -5.63 -12.33 6.33
N ALA A 150 -5.65 -12.51 5.00
CA ALA A 150 -6.66 -11.98 4.11
C ALA A 150 -8.05 -12.60 4.35
N ILE A 151 -9.07 -11.77 4.11
CA ILE A 151 -10.48 -12.17 4.05
C ILE A 151 -11.09 -11.89 2.66
N LEU A 152 -10.35 -11.17 1.80
CA LEU A 152 -10.74 -10.80 0.44
C LEU A 152 -9.60 -11.14 -0.54
N GLY A 153 -9.93 -11.55 -1.77
CA GLY A 153 -8.99 -11.73 -2.87
C GLY A 153 -7.85 -12.73 -2.62
N ALA A 154 -7.98 -13.59 -1.63
CA ALA A 154 -7.04 -14.69 -1.38
C ALA A 154 -7.20 -15.82 -2.41
N SER A 155 -6.20 -16.69 -2.49
CA SER A 155 -6.27 -17.94 -3.30
C SER A 155 -5.83 -19.15 -2.46
N PRO A 156 -6.06 -20.38 -2.96
CA PRO A 156 -5.52 -21.58 -2.31
C PRO A 156 -3.99 -21.57 -2.21
N GLN A 157 -3.32 -20.73 -2.99
CA GLN A 157 -1.86 -20.63 -3.00
C GLN A 157 -1.33 -19.68 -1.91
N CYS A 158 -2.08 -18.65 -1.51
CA CYS A 158 -1.63 -17.68 -0.51
C CYS A 158 -2.78 -16.84 0.04
N ILE A 159 -2.78 -16.67 1.36
CA ILE A 159 -3.73 -15.83 2.11
C ILE A 159 -3.06 -14.59 2.75
N ALA A 160 -1.85 -14.23 2.34
CA ALA A 160 -1.13 -13.08 2.88
C ALA A 160 -1.83 -11.75 2.58
N VAL A 161 -1.50 -10.70 3.35
CA VAL A 161 -2.01 -9.34 3.14
C VAL A 161 -0.89 -8.38 2.77
N ASN A 162 -1.23 -7.33 2.02
CA ASN A 162 -0.37 -6.16 1.84
C ASN A 162 -0.36 -5.35 3.16
N PRO A 163 0.82 -4.96 3.68
CA PRO A 163 0.93 -4.30 4.98
C PRO A 163 0.95 -2.77 4.91
N SER A 164 0.96 -2.17 3.71
CA SER A 164 1.21 -0.74 3.52
C SER A 164 -0.03 0.12 3.77
N ASP A 165 0.03 0.97 4.80
CA ASP A 165 -0.99 2.01 5.04
C ASP A 165 -1.01 3.05 3.91
N MET A 166 0.17 3.50 3.44
CA MET A 166 0.31 4.44 2.32
C MET A 166 -0.40 3.93 1.06
N SER A 167 -0.21 2.65 0.72
CA SER A 167 -0.82 2.05 -0.45
C SER A 167 -2.35 2.05 -0.40
N VAL A 168 -2.95 1.98 0.80
CA VAL A 168 -4.41 2.06 0.96
C VAL A 168 -4.92 3.46 0.63
N ALA A 169 -4.22 4.51 1.08
CA ALA A 169 -4.56 5.88 0.72
C ALA A 169 -4.37 6.15 -0.77
N LEU A 170 -3.26 5.68 -1.37
CA LEU A 170 -3.00 5.81 -2.80
C LEU A 170 -4.05 5.12 -3.66
N ALA A 171 -4.58 3.96 -3.22
CA ALA A 171 -5.67 3.27 -3.90
C ALA A 171 -6.98 4.07 -3.87
N ALA A 172 -7.29 4.75 -2.75
CA ALA A 172 -8.47 5.62 -2.65
C ALA A 172 -8.32 6.92 -3.46
N LEU A 173 -7.08 7.40 -3.64
CA LEU A 173 -6.76 8.63 -4.36
C LEU A 173 -6.52 8.42 -5.87
N ASP A 174 -6.73 7.22 -6.40
CA ASP A 174 -6.52 6.89 -7.82
C ASP A 174 -5.11 7.28 -8.32
N ALA A 175 -4.09 7.03 -7.52
CA ALA A 175 -2.70 7.37 -7.84
C ALA A 175 -2.19 6.64 -9.09
N VAL A 176 -1.11 7.16 -9.67
CA VAL A 176 -0.42 6.55 -10.81
C VAL A 176 1.06 6.36 -10.44
N VAL A 177 1.58 5.16 -10.63
CA VAL A 177 3.00 4.85 -10.41
C VAL A 177 3.78 5.06 -11.70
N ARG A 178 4.85 5.85 -11.63
CA ARG A 178 5.79 6.04 -12.75
C ARG A 178 6.98 5.13 -12.60
N VAL A 179 7.35 4.50 -13.68
CA VAL A 179 8.49 3.58 -13.73
C VAL A 179 9.35 3.85 -14.94
N SER A 180 10.65 3.60 -14.80
CA SER A 180 11.63 3.59 -15.89
C SER A 180 12.27 2.20 -15.95
N GLY A 181 12.41 1.66 -17.13
CA GLY A 181 12.94 0.33 -17.34
C GLY A 181 13.69 0.18 -18.67
N PRO A 182 14.16 -1.02 -19.02
CA PRO A 182 14.90 -1.28 -20.26
C PRO A 182 14.14 -0.89 -21.53
N ALA A 183 12.79 -0.96 -21.48
CA ALA A 183 11.92 -0.59 -22.60
C ALA A 183 11.48 0.89 -22.56
N GLY A 184 12.08 1.71 -21.70
CA GLY A 184 11.72 3.12 -21.52
C GLY A 184 10.83 3.35 -20.31
N GLU A 185 10.21 4.53 -20.28
CA GLU A 185 9.30 4.95 -19.22
C GLU A 185 7.88 4.49 -19.50
N ARG A 186 7.16 4.17 -18.44
CA ARG A 186 5.70 3.93 -18.49
C ARG A 186 5.03 4.32 -17.19
N THR A 187 3.72 4.39 -17.24
CA THR A 187 2.86 4.60 -16.06
C THR A 187 2.03 3.35 -15.78
N ILE A 188 1.69 3.15 -14.51
CA ILE A 188 0.84 2.05 -14.06
C ILE A 188 -0.24 2.66 -13.18
N ALA A 189 -1.51 2.49 -13.52
CA ALA A 189 -2.59 2.86 -12.63
C ALA A 189 -2.43 2.11 -11.30
N PHE A 190 -2.64 2.77 -10.17
CA PHE A 190 -2.39 2.16 -8.85
C PHE A 190 -3.25 0.90 -8.62
N ALA A 191 -4.45 0.86 -9.17
CA ALA A 191 -5.34 -0.30 -9.13
C ALA A 191 -4.70 -1.58 -9.73
N ASP A 192 -3.79 -1.39 -10.70
CA ASP A 192 -3.11 -2.47 -11.44
C ASP A 192 -1.67 -2.69 -10.97
N PHE A 193 -1.17 -1.88 -10.01
CA PHE A 193 0.22 -1.98 -9.58
C PHE A 193 0.48 -3.23 -8.74
N HIS A 194 -0.31 -3.47 -7.69
CA HIS A 194 -0.22 -4.68 -6.88
C HIS A 194 -1.12 -5.79 -7.44
N ARG A 195 -0.68 -7.03 -7.30
CA ARG A 195 -1.39 -8.21 -7.79
C ARG A 195 -2.10 -8.96 -6.67
N LEU A 196 -3.20 -9.64 -7.02
CA LEU A 196 -3.74 -10.73 -6.21
C LEU A 196 -2.87 -11.98 -6.38
N PRO A 197 -2.83 -12.89 -5.39
CA PRO A 197 -1.92 -14.03 -5.42
C PRO A 197 -2.20 -15.00 -6.55
N ALA A 198 -3.47 -15.24 -6.88
CA ALA A 198 -3.91 -16.19 -7.89
C ALA A 198 -3.05 -17.49 -7.88
N ASP A 199 -2.39 -17.81 -8.98
CA ASP A 199 -1.45 -18.91 -9.17
C ASP A 199 0.03 -18.54 -8.94
N ARG A 200 0.34 -17.22 -8.86
CA ARG A 200 1.71 -16.66 -8.72
C ARG A 200 1.85 -15.75 -7.51
N PRO A 201 1.74 -16.29 -6.28
CA PRO A 201 1.86 -15.50 -5.05
C PRO A 201 3.28 -14.95 -4.81
N ASP A 202 4.28 -15.46 -5.49
CA ASP A 202 5.67 -14.99 -5.48
C ASP A 202 5.84 -13.60 -6.10
N VAL A 203 4.91 -13.20 -7.00
CA VAL A 203 4.92 -11.93 -7.74
C VAL A 203 3.93 -10.95 -7.11
N ASP A 204 4.43 -9.94 -6.41
CA ASP A 204 3.60 -8.97 -5.67
C ASP A 204 3.08 -7.81 -6.52
N THR A 205 3.78 -7.46 -7.61
CA THR A 205 3.49 -6.28 -8.44
C THR A 205 3.52 -6.60 -9.93
N THR A 206 3.08 -5.65 -10.76
CA THR A 206 3.14 -5.72 -12.23
C THR A 206 4.44 -5.11 -12.81
N LEU A 207 5.40 -4.79 -11.95
CA LEU A 207 6.73 -4.37 -12.40
C LEU A 207 7.40 -5.49 -13.21
N ARG A 208 8.06 -5.08 -14.27
CA ARG A 208 8.90 -5.96 -15.09
C ARG A 208 10.32 -6.01 -14.51
N PRO A 209 11.10 -7.05 -14.80
CA PRO A 209 12.50 -7.11 -14.38
C PRO A 209 13.27 -5.87 -14.79
N GLY A 210 14.03 -5.29 -13.85
CA GLY A 210 14.85 -4.09 -14.09
C GLY A 210 14.07 -2.76 -14.12
N GLU A 211 12.76 -2.74 -13.91
CA GLU A 211 12.01 -1.49 -13.78
C GLU A 211 12.21 -0.86 -12.41
N LEU A 212 12.56 0.43 -12.41
CA LEU A 212 12.72 1.29 -11.25
C LEU A 212 11.50 2.19 -11.11
N ILE A 213 10.88 2.22 -9.92
CA ILE A 213 9.88 3.23 -9.59
C ILE A 213 10.59 4.59 -9.49
N THR A 214 10.12 5.57 -10.25
CA THR A 214 10.67 6.93 -10.25
C THR A 214 9.81 7.92 -9.48
N ALA A 215 8.48 7.76 -9.49
CA ALA A 215 7.56 8.63 -8.76
C ALA A 215 6.17 7.98 -8.57
N VAL A 216 5.36 8.65 -7.76
CA VAL A 216 3.90 8.49 -7.67
C VAL A 216 3.26 9.82 -8.01
N ASP A 217 2.35 9.82 -8.98
CA ASP A 217 1.53 10.97 -9.33
C ASP A 217 0.15 10.84 -8.67
N LEU A 218 -0.35 11.92 -8.10
CA LEU A 218 -1.72 12.05 -7.59
C LEU A 218 -2.50 13.02 -8.47
N PRO A 219 -3.75 12.69 -8.82
CA PRO A 219 -4.61 13.58 -9.60
C PRO A 219 -4.95 14.86 -8.83
N PRO A 220 -5.55 15.87 -9.46
CA PRO A 220 -6.01 17.09 -8.78
C PRO A 220 -6.80 16.78 -7.50
N PRO A 221 -6.63 17.56 -6.42
CA PRO A 221 -7.22 17.26 -5.11
C PRO A 221 -8.73 17.50 -5.10
N LEU A 222 -9.51 16.43 -5.01
CA LEU A 222 -10.98 16.49 -4.91
C LEU A 222 -11.51 16.24 -3.49
N PHE A 223 -10.67 15.71 -2.60
CA PHE A 223 -11.11 15.14 -1.32
C PHE A 223 -10.41 15.77 -0.11
N SER A 224 -9.81 16.94 -0.26
CA SER A 224 -9.03 17.59 0.80
C SER A 224 -9.87 17.90 2.05
N ALA A 225 -11.13 18.34 1.88
CA ALA A 225 -12.02 18.70 2.96
C ALA A 225 -12.60 17.47 3.70
N HIS A 226 -12.94 16.41 2.96
CA HIS A 226 -13.69 15.27 3.48
C HIS A 226 -12.94 13.98 3.27
N SER A 227 -11.90 13.74 4.08
CA SER A 227 -11.14 12.50 4.03
C SER A 227 -10.65 12.06 5.41
N HIS A 228 -10.58 10.74 5.61
CA HIS A 228 -10.09 10.18 6.87
C HIS A 228 -9.44 8.82 6.68
N TYR A 229 -8.28 8.63 7.32
CA TYR A 229 -7.61 7.34 7.40
C TYR A 229 -7.80 6.73 8.79
N LEU A 230 -8.55 5.64 8.86
CA LEU A 230 -8.77 4.87 10.08
C LEU A 230 -7.90 3.61 10.07
N LYS A 231 -7.12 3.39 11.14
CA LYS A 231 -6.35 2.17 11.34
C LYS A 231 -6.74 1.46 12.63
N VAL A 232 -7.25 0.24 12.51
CA VAL A 232 -7.55 -0.63 13.65
C VAL A 232 -6.40 -1.61 13.83
N ARG A 233 -5.80 -1.64 15.03
CA ARG A 233 -4.60 -2.41 15.37
C ARG A 233 -4.62 -2.85 16.83
N ASP A 234 -3.84 -3.89 17.16
CA ASP A 234 -3.81 -4.49 18.49
C ASP A 234 -3.14 -3.62 19.58
N ARG A 235 -2.36 -2.62 19.19
CA ARG A 235 -1.68 -1.69 20.11
C ARG A 235 -1.59 -0.28 19.51
N ALA A 236 -1.36 0.72 20.36
CA ALA A 236 -1.43 2.14 19.98
C ALA A 236 -0.39 2.57 18.95
N SER A 237 0.78 1.93 18.88
CA SER A 237 1.86 2.27 17.95
C SER A 237 2.59 1.04 17.44
N TYR A 238 3.32 1.19 16.34
CA TYR A 238 4.21 0.19 15.77
C TYR A 238 3.54 -1.19 15.61
N ALA A 239 2.35 -1.20 15.02
CA ALA A 239 1.61 -2.41 14.67
C ALA A 239 1.01 -2.27 13.27
N PHE A 240 0.99 -3.38 12.53
CA PHE A 240 0.26 -3.46 11.27
C PHE A 240 -1.24 -3.46 11.53
N ALA A 241 -2.02 -3.02 10.54
CA ALA A 241 -3.45 -3.00 10.65
C ALA A 241 -4.03 -4.42 10.69
N LEU A 242 -4.98 -4.66 11.59
CA LEU A 242 -5.95 -5.74 11.43
C LEU A 242 -6.88 -5.41 10.26
N VAL A 243 -7.39 -4.18 10.27
CA VAL A 243 -8.16 -3.54 9.20
C VAL A 243 -7.80 -2.06 9.18
N SER A 244 -7.62 -1.49 8.01
CA SER A 244 -7.58 -0.04 7.84
C SER A 244 -8.52 0.39 6.72
N VAL A 245 -8.95 1.65 6.78
CA VAL A 245 -9.89 2.23 5.82
C VAL A 245 -9.39 3.62 5.44
N ALA A 246 -9.16 3.84 4.16
CA ALA A 246 -9.06 5.17 3.57
C ALA A 246 -10.45 5.55 3.03
N ALA A 247 -11.06 6.58 3.57
CA ALA A 247 -12.34 7.13 3.12
C ALA A 247 -12.13 8.56 2.65
N ALA A 248 -12.60 8.88 1.44
CA ALA A 248 -12.55 10.19 0.82
C ALA A 248 -13.89 10.47 0.14
N LEU A 249 -14.47 11.64 0.40
CA LEU A 249 -15.81 12.01 -0.04
C LEU A 249 -15.77 13.37 -0.71
N GLN A 250 -16.54 13.50 -1.77
CA GLN A 250 -16.99 14.78 -2.30
C GLN A 250 -18.44 14.96 -1.87
N MET A 251 -18.72 16.00 -1.10
CA MET A 251 -20.04 16.24 -0.53
C MET A 251 -20.76 17.40 -1.23
N ASP A 252 -22.07 17.30 -1.36
CA ASP A 252 -22.98 18.37 -1.73
C ASP A 252 -24.06 18.45 -0.65
N GLY A 253 -23.88 19.36 0.30
CA GLY A 253 -24.65 19.38 1.54
C GLY A 253 -24.54 18.04 2.26
N GLU A 254 -25.67 17.39 2.51
CA GLU A 254 -25.71 16.07 3.18
C GLU A 254 -25.60 14.88 2.21
N ARG A 255 -25.45 15.12 0.91
CA ARG A 255 -25.34 14.07 -0.11
C ARG A 255 -23.90 13.80 -0.48
N VAL A 256 -23.57 12.54 -0.67
CA VAL A 256 -22.29 12.09 -1.21
C VAL A 256 -22.35 12.20 -2.75
N GLN A 257 -21.62 13.14 -3.35
CA GLN A 257 -21.48 13.18 -4.80
C GLN A 257 -20.59 12.04 -5.29
N THR A 258 -19.43 11.89 -4.66
CA THR A 258 -18.45 10.86 -4.99
C THR A 258 -17.82 10.30 -3.72
N ALA A 259 -17.76 8.98 -3.61
CA ALA A 259 -17.04 8.29 -2.55
C ALA A 259 -15.83 7.53 -3.12
N ARG A 260 -14.77 7.48 -2.35
CA ARG A 260 -13.60 6.64 -2.58
C ARG A 260 -13.27 5.91 -1.28
N ILE A 261 -13.30 4.58 -1.32
CA ILE A 261 -13.08 3.75 -0.14
C ILE A 261 -12.09 2.63 -0.48
N ALA A 262 -10.98 2.59 0.22
CA ALA A 262 -10.02 1.49 0.11
C ALA A 262 -9.73 0.87 1.48
N LEU A 263 -9.55 -0.45 1.51
CA LEU A 263 -9.31 -1.23 2.71
C LEU A 263 -7.88 -1.78 2.71
N GLY A 264 -7.26 -1.77 3.89
CA GLY A 264 -5.97 -2.40 4.15
C GLY A 264 -6.06 -3.51 5.19
N GLY A 265 -5.05 -4.39 5.21
CA GLY A 265 -4.99 -5.54 6.10
C GLY A 265 -6.01 -6.66 5.78
N VAL A 266 -6.75 -6.56 4.69
CA VAL A 266 -7.84 -7.50 4.31
C VAL A 266 -7.55 -8.32 3.06
N ALA A 267 -6.59 -7.91 2.22
CA ALA A 267 -6.28 -8.56 0.95
C ALA A 267 -4.78 -8.48 0.61
N HIS A 268 -4.36 -9.23 -0.38
CA HIS A 268 -2.98 -9.26 -0.88
C HIS A 268 -2.54 -7.95 -1.56
N LYS A 269 -3.49 -7.09 -1.90
CA LYS A 269 -3.30 -5.72 -2.37
C LYS A 269 -4.25 -4.79 -1.63
N PRO A 270 -4.03 -3.45 -1.63
CA PRO A 270 -5.04 -2.51 -1.19
C PRO A 270 -6.36 -2.78 -1.90
N TRP A 271 -7.44 -2.94 -1.15
CA TRP A 271 -8.73 -3.37 -1.68
C TRP A 271 -9.67 -2.20 -1.89
N ARG A 272 -9.96 -1.87 -3.15
CA ARG A 272 -10.93 -0.83 -3.48
C ARG A 272 -12.36 -1.37 -3.27
N ALA A 273 -13.12 -0.72 -2.42
CA ALA A 273 -14.49 -1.11 -2.07
C ALA A 273 -15.52 -0.51 -3.04
N SER A 274 -15.39 -0.78 -4.34
CA SER A 274 -16.19 -0.17 -5.41
C SER A 274 -17.70 -0.39 -5.23
N ALA A 275 -18.12 -1.54 -4.70
CA ALA A 275 -19.53 -1.81 -4.40
C ALA A 275 -20.08 -0.84 -3.32
N ALA A 276 -19.28 -0.53 -2.29
CA ALA A 276 -19.67 0.45 -1.28
C ALA A 276 -19.73 1.87 -1.86
N GLU A 277 -18.76 2.25 -2.69
CA GLU A 277 -18.72 3.55 -3.36
C GLU A 277 -19.97 3.77 -4.21
N GLN A 278 -20.35 2.77 -5.01
CA GLN A 278 -21.57 2.83 -5.84
C GLN A 278 -22.84 3.01 -5.01
N MET A 279 -22.92 2.38 -3.84
CA MET A 279 -24.08 2.51 -2.95
C MET A 279 -24.15 3.87 -2.24
N LEU A 280 -23.01 4.56 -2.06
CA LEU A 280 -22.95 5.87 -1.42
C LEU A 280 -23.16 7.02 -2.41
N ASN A 281 -22.71 6.87 -3.64
CA ASN A 281 -22.77 7.94 -4.66
C ASN A 281 -24.21 8.39 -4.92
N GLY A 282 -24.45 9.70 -4.85
CA GLY A 282 -25.76 10.33 -5.01
C GLY A 282 -26.73 10.16 -3.83
N GLN A 283 -26.32 9.48 -2.75
CA GLN A 283 -27.19 9.20 -1.61
C GLN A 283 -26.94 10.13 -0.42
N PRO A 284 -27.98 10.41 0.40
CA PRO A 284 -27.78 11.04 1.68
C PRO A 284 -27.02 10.11 2.62
N LEU A 285 -26.16 10.70 3.47
CA LEU A 285 -25.35 9.94 4.41
C LEU A 285 -26.18 9.54 5.65
N SER A 286 -26.95 8.47 5.52
CA SER A 286 -27.73 7.90 6.61
C SER A 286 -27.04 6.67 7.21
N GLN A 287 -27.40 6.33 8.45
CA GLN A 287 -26.89 5.13 9.12
C GLN A 287 -27.25 3.84 8.36
N ALA A 288 -28.43 3.82 7.70
CA ALA A 288 -28.88 2.70 6.87
C ALA A 288 -28.02 2.58 5.59
N THR A 289 -27.82 3.69 4.88
CA THR A 289 -26.98 3.74 3.66
C THR A 289 -25.55 3.27 3.98
N LEU A 290 -24.97 3.75 5.07
CA LEU A 290 -23.61 3.37 5.51
C LEU A 290 -23.50 1.88 5.84
N LYS A 291 -24.46 1.31 6.58
CA LYS A 291 -24.46 -0.12 6.91
C LYS A 291 -24.59 -0.99 5.66
N ASN A 292 -25.46 -0.62 4.74
CA ASN A 292 -25.65 -1.34 3.48
C ASN A 292 -24.38 -1.27 2.60
N ALA A 293 -23.78 -0.09 2.47
CA ALA A 293 -22.52 0.08 1.74
C ALA A 293 -21.37 -0.75 2.36
N ALA A 294 -21.26 -0.74 3.69
CA ALA A 294 -20.27 -1.53 4.40
C ALA A 294 -20.49 -3.04 4.24
N ALA A 295 -21.75 -3.50 4.20
CA ALA A 295 -22.07 -4.89 3.92
C ALA A 295 -21.70 -5.28 2.49
N ALA A 296 -22.03 -4.44 1.51
CA ALA A 296 -21.67 -4.65 0.10
C ALA A 296 -20.15 -4.74 -0.13
N ALA A 297 -19.36 -3.93 0.57
CA ALA A 297 -17.90 -3.96 0.50
C ALA A 297 -17.28 -5.32 0.88
N LEU A 298 -17.98 -6.10 1.70
CA LEU A 298 -17.54 -7.38 2.27
C LEU A 298 -18.34 -8.58 1.75
N SER A 299 -19.19 -8.43 0.72
CA SER A 299 -20.03 -9.52 0.17
C SER A 299 -19.23 -10.74 -0.27
N ASP A 300 -18.03 -10.50 -0.82
CA ASP A 300 -17.15 -11.54 -1.33
C ASP A 300 -16.13 -12.04 -0.30
N ALA A 301 -16.27 -11.64 0.98
CA ALA A 301 -15.34 -12.05 1.99
C ALA A 301 -15.35 -13.57 2.21
N ARG A 302 -14.14 -14.14 2.26
CA ARG A 302 -13.87 -15.58 2.52
C ARG A 302 -12.88 -15.68 3.68
N PRO A 303 -13.34 -15.50 4.93
CA PRO A 303 -12.45 -15.55 6.08
C PRO A 303 -11.96 -16.97 6.37
N GLN A 304 -10.79 -17.05 6.98
CA GLN A 304 -10.21 -18.26 7.53
C GLN A 304 -10.75 -18.52 8.96
N HIS A 305 -10.35 -19.65 9.57
CA HIS A 305 -10.89 -20.07 10.86
C HIS A 305 -10.60 -19.07 12.02
N GLU A 306 -9.45 -18.37 12.02
CA GLU A 306 -9.10 -17.42 13.10
C GLU A 306 -9.43 -15.95 12.77
N ASN A 307 -9.86 -15.60 11.54
CA ASN A 307 -10.03 -14.21 11.13
C ASN A 307 -11.45 -13.79 10.74
N ARG A 308 -12.46 -14.58 11.09
CA ARG A 308 -13.88 -14.29 10.84
C ARG A 308 -14.33 -12.95 11.42
N PHE A 309 -13.77 -12.57 12.58
CA PHE A 309 -14.04 -11.28 13.22
C PHE A 309 -13.71 -10.07 12.35
N LYS A 310 -12.77 -10.21 11.42
CA LYS A 310 -12.35 -9.11 10.53
C LYS A 310 -13.47 -8.64 9.60
N VAL A 311 -14.44 -9.48 9.26
CA VAL A 311 -15.58 -9.09 8.43
C VAL A 311 -16.41 -8.02 9.16
N GLN A 312 -16.86 -8.30 10.40
CA GLN A 312 -17.58 -7.29 11.18
C GLN A 312 -16.72 -6.08 11.53
N LEU A 313 -15.45 -6.31 11.84
CA LEU A 313 -14.51 -5.23 12.14
C LEU A 313 -14.38 -4.27 10.95
N ALA A 314 -14.23 -4.79 9.74
CA ALA A 314 -14.12 -4.01 8.51
C ALA A 314 -15.41 -3.23 8.22
N GLN A 315 -16.59 -3.84 8.38
CA GLN A 315 -17.88 -3.15 8.23
C GLN A 315 -18.00 -1.96 9.19
N ARG A 316 -17.68 -2.17 10.48
CA ARG A 316 -17.71 -1.10 11.48
C ARG A 316 -16.66 -0.03 11.21
N ALA A 317 -15.47 -0.43 10.75
CA ALA A 317 -14.40 0.50 10.39
C ALA A 317 -14.77 1.38 9.18
N ILE A 318 -15.44 0.82 8.16
CA ILE A 318 -15.97 1.60 7.01
C ILE A 318 -16.95 2.65 7.50
N VAL A 319 -17.99 2.23 8.26
CA VAL A 319 -19.00 3.16 8.80
C VAL A 319 -18.35 4.28 9.59
N ARG A 320 -17.39 3.94 10.47
CA ARG A 320 -16.68 4.93 11.29
C ARG A 320 -15.82 5.88 10.44
N ALA A 321 -15.04 5.33 9.50
CA ALA A 321 -14.15 6.14 8.66
C ALA A 321 -14.94 7.12 7.78
N VAL A 322 -16.06 6.67 7.18
CA VAL A 322 -16.90 7.52 6.33
C VAL A 322 -17.57 8.62 7.18
N ASN A 323 -18.08 8.31 8.38
CA ASN A 323 -18.64 9.33 9.29
C ASN A 323 -17.58 10.37 9.69
N HIS A 324 -16.35 9.94 9.99
CA HIS A 324 -15.26 10.87 10.31
C HIS A 324 -14.84 11.73 9.09
N ALA A 325 -14.83 11.16 7.89
CA ALA A 325 -14.56 11.89 6.67
C ALA A 325 -15.63 12.96 6.40
N ALA A 326 -16.91 12.61 6.59
CA ALA A 326 -18.04 13.53 6.38
C ALA A 326 -18.06 14.69 7.39
N ALA A 327 -17.73 14.41 8.67
CA ALA A 327 -17.75 15.41 9.74
C ALA A 327 -16.59 16.42 9.70
N ARG A 328 -15.61 16.27 8.79
CA ARG A 328 -14.46 17.18 8.72
C ARG A 328 -14.75 18.38 7.81
N ASP A 329 -15.00 19.52 8.44
CA ASP A 329 -14.71 20.81 7.85
C ASP A 329 -13.19 21.03 7.95
N GLY A 330 -12.46 20.76 6.88
CA GLY A 330 -11.10 21.22 6.52
C GLY A 330 -10.00 21.47 7.58
N GLY A 331 -10.18 21.09 8.82
CA GLY A 331 -9.24 21.34 9.91
C GLY A 331 -8.40 20.13 10.28
N VAL A 332 -7.09 20.22 10.10
CA VAL A 332 -6.10 19.29 10.69
C VAL A 332 -6.13 19.50 12.21
N ALA A 333 -6.60 18.50 12.97
CA ALA A 333 -6.39 18.43 14.41
C ALA A 333 -4.98 17.91 14.71
#